data_92f465703d130822f1e12687df580da4
#
_entry.id   92f465703d130822f1e12687df580da4
#
_cell.length_a   1.000
_cell.length_b   1.000
_cell.length_c   1.000
_cell.angle_alpha   90.00
_cell.angle_beta   90.00
_cell.angle_gamma   90.00
#
_symmetry.space_group_name_H-M   'P 1'
#
loop_
_entity.id
_entity.type
_entity.pdbx_description
1 polymer ?
#
loop_
_entity_poly.entity_id
_entity_poly.type
_entity_poly.pdbx_seq_one_letter_code
_entity_poly.pdbx_strand_id
1 'polypeptide(L)'
;MKKGMKHMNKKLTRKLVAVLMALTMVMSLFAVSLVSAEDAAPAAQAPAAAASETPAAETPSKADETPSKEDDKAKEDDKTKEDESTTKKEEPTTQPAQEDPAPAEDPQPEPTPALYPEDVYWVKKINKQWVLVANKNSTERIKETGVFRNENGWWRVEKGVVNFKATGLYQNSFGWWRVEKGKVNFKARGLYANKYGTWRVENGKVNFKANGIYKISKGTYYVVNGKVRYDVTGVIKSAGPDWYYVEKGKVNLNAYGLYANKYGHWRVEKGKVNFKANGIYKNKYGTWYVVNGKVRFDITGVKKAGKDWYRIEKGKVNWKANGLYKNENGTWYVKNGKVNFKFSGKYQGYNIKNGKVISKA
;
A
#
# COMPACT_ATOMS: atom_id res chain seq x y z
N MET A 1 41.28 -43.19 34.44
CA MET A 1 40.36 -43.22 33.28
C MET A 1 38.85 -42.95 33.56
N LYS A 2 38.36 -42.80 34.79
CA LYS A 2 36.91 -42.62 35.08
C LYS A 2 36.42 -41.15 35.11
N LYS A 3 37.31 -40.14 35.14
CA LYS A 3 36.92 -38.70 35.17
C LYS A 3 36.62 -38.08 33.78
N GLY A 4 37.18 -38.62 32.69
CA GLY A 4 36.96 -38.09 31.34
C GLY A 4 35.60 -38.48 30.72
N MET A 5 35.07 -39.64 31.09
CA MET A 5 33.82 -40.18 30.53
C MET A 5 32.57 -39.48 31.06
N LYS A 6 32.59 -38.89 32.26
CA LYS A 6 31.45 -38.12 32.82
C LYS A 6 31.27 -36.74 32.14
N HIS A 7 32.35 -36.16 31.61
CA HIS A 7 32.26 -34.83 30.95
C HIS A 7 31.79 -34.92 29.49
N MET A 8 32.08 -36.05 28.83
CA MET A 8 31.66 -36.28 27.43
C MET A 8 30.16 -36.57 27.34
N ASN A 9 29.58 -37.29 28.31
CA ASN A 9 28.14 -37.57 28.34
C ASN A 9 27.26 -36.33 28.56
N LYS A 10 27.74 -35.34 29.34
CA LYS A 10 26.98 -34.08 29.57
C LYS A 10 26.89 -33.19 28.30
N LYS A 11 27.94 -33.19 27.46
CA LYS A 11 27.90 -32.42 26.19
C LYS A 11 27.01 -33.10 25.13
N LEU A 12 27.00 -34.45 25.12
CA LEU A 12 26.16 -35.19 24.17
C LEU A 12 24.67 -35.11 24.54
N THR A 13 24.32 -35.17 25.81
CA THR A 13 22.95 -35.04 26.30
C THR A 13 22.38 -33.64 26.05
N ARG A 14 23.20 -32.57 26.18
CA ARG A 14 22.78 -31.20 25.89
C ARG A 14 22.53 -30.96 24.38
N LYS A 15 23.31 -31.59 23.50
CA LYS A 15 23.08 -31.51 22.04
C LYS A 15 21.84 -32.31 21.63
N LEU A 16 21.57 -33.47 22.27
CA LEU A 16 20.38 -34.27 21.97
C LEU A 16 19.08 -33.59 22.42
N VAL A 17 19.08 -32.92 23.57
CA VAL A 17 17.93 -32.15 24.07
C VAL A 17 17.65 -30.92 23.19
N ALA A 18 18.69 -30.25 22.70
CA ALA A 18 18.53 -29.12 21.80
C ALA A 18 17.94 -29.53 20.42
N VAL A 19 18.36 -30.68 19.90
CA VAL A 19 17.80 -31.23 18.65
C VAL A 19 16.37 -31.74 18.85
N LEU A 20 16.03 -32.31 19.99
CA LEU A 20 14.67 -32.77 20.29
C LEU A 20 13.70 -31.59 20.47
N MET A 21 14.13 -30.48 21.08
CA MET A 21 13.32 -29.26 21.20
C MET A 21 13.11 -28.54 19.84
N ALA A 22 14.10 -28.60 18.95
CA ALA A 22 13.94 -28.05 17.59
C ALA A 22 12.97 -28.89 16.75
N LEU A 23 12.96 -30.23 16.93
CA LEU A 23 12.06 -31.13 16.21
C LEU A 23 10.60 -31.00 16.68
N THR A 24 10.34 -30.72 17.95
CA THR A 24 8.99 -30.52 18.49
C THR A 24 8.41 -29.17 18.07
N MET A 25 9.24 -28.14 17.81
CA MET A 25 8.79 -26.86 17.26
C MET A 25 8.37 -26.94 15.78
N VAL A 26 8.96 -27.83 15.01
CA VAL A 26 8.60 -28.01 13.58
C VAL A 26 7.32 -28.82 13.40
N MET A 27 6.99 -29.73 14.33
CA MET A 27 5.76 -30.57 14.24
C MET A 27 4.49 -29.84 14.71
N SER A 28 4.57 -28.72 15.40
CA SER A 28 3.39 -27.94 15.82
C SER A 28 2.88 -26.95 14.74
N LEU A 29 3.48 -26.91 13.56
CA LEU A 29 3.07 -26.04 12.44
C LEU A 29 2.16 -26.73 11.41
N PHE A 30 1.78 -28.00 11.59
CA PHE A 30 0.96 -28.76 10.64
C PHE A 30 -0.37 -29.29 11.18
N ALA A 31 -0.95 -28.64 12.18
CA ALA A 31 -2.30 -28.95 12.61
C ALA A 31 -3.18 -27.70 12.60
N VAL A 32 -3.67 -27.31 11.43
CA VAL A 32 -4.88 -26.48 11.32
C VAL A 32 -5.88 -27.24 10.48
N SER A 33 -6.91 -27.68 11.19
CA SER A 33 -8.04 -28.47 10.77
C SER A 33 -8.92 -27.76 9.78
N LEU A 34 -9.38 -28.54 8.79
CA LEU A 34 -10.63 -28.29 8.08
C LEU A 34 -11.79 -28.30 9.09
N VAL A 35 -12.55 -27.23 9.14
CA VAL A 35 -13.90 -27.22 9.64
C VAL A 35 -14.78 -26.64 8.54
N SER A 36 -15.63 -27.51 8.01
CA SER A 36 -16.75 -27.20 7.14
C SER A 36 -17.75 -26.35 7.91
N ALA A 37 -18.21 -25.26 7.31
CA ALA A 37 -19.39 -24.56 7.78
C ALA A 37 -20.50 -24.77 6.76
N GLU A 38 -21.53 -25.45 7.19
CA GLU A 38 -22.82 -25.56 6.56
C GLU A 38 -23.82 -24.73 7.36
N ASP A 39 -24.67 -24.02 6.61
CA ASP A 39 -25.98 -23.47 6.94
C ASP A 39 -26.22 -22.52 8.13
N ALA A 40 -26.68 -21.31 7.79
CA ALA A 40 -28.04 -20.83 8.03
C ALA A 40 -28.16 -19.32 7.74
N ALA A 41 -29.00 -18.96 6.81
CA ALA A 41 -29.63 -17.64 6.73
C ALA A 41 -30.77 -17.53 7.75
N PRO A 42 -31.08 -16.33 8.22
CA PRO A 42 -32.48 -15.92 8.15
C PRO A 42 -32.71 -14.52 7.58
N ALA A 43 -33.91 -14.41 7.08
CA ALA A 43 -34.56 -13.38 6.31
C ALA A 43 -34.72 -12.02 7.04
N ALA A 44 -34.82 -11.04 6.17
CA ALA A 44 -35.53 -9.77 6.18
C ALA A 44 -36.33 -9.32 7.41
N GLN A 45 -36.14 -8.06 7.74
CA GLN A 45 -37.26 -7.13 8.04
C GLN A 45 -36.80 -5.69 7.84
N ALA A 46 -37.50 -4.95 6.96
CA ALA A 46 -37.55 -3.50 6.90
C ALA A 46 -38.61 -2.98 7.87
N PRO A 47 -38.51 -1.73 8.34
CA PRO A 47 -39.70 -0.88 8.37
C PRO A 47 -39.44 0.49 7.70
N ALA A 48 -40.33 0.81 6.80
CA ALA A 48 -41.32 1.86 6.72
C ALA A 48 -40.86 3.32 6.99
N ALA A 49 -41.28 4.11 6.05
CA ALA A 49 -41.20 5.54 5.86
C ALA A 49 -41.83 6.38 7.00
N ALA A 50 -41.30 7.56 7.19
CA ALA A 50 -42.08 8.74 7.57
C ALA A 50 -41.49 10.00 6.90
N ALA A 51 -42.43 10.78 6.41
CA ALA A 51 -42.33 11.87 5.48
C ALA A 51 -42.09 13.25 6.12
N SER A 52 -41.84 14.22 5.19
CA SER A 52 -42.06 15.68 5.28
C SER A 52 -41.09 16.46 6.20
N GLU A 53 -40.49 17.54 5.77
CA GLU A 53 -41.04 18.81 5.24
C GLU A 53 -39.92 19.65 4.58
N THR A 54 -40.27 20.28 3.47
CA THR A 54 -39.62 21.47 2.92
C THR A 54 -40.29 22.69 3.51
N PRO A 55 -39.58 23.85 3.68
CA PRO A 55 -39.85 24.95 2.73
C PRO A 55 -38.60 25.77 2.35
N ALA A 56 -38.62 26.12 1.09
CA ALA A 56 -38.69 27.41 0.44
C ALA A 56 -37.51 28.41 0.59
N ALA A 57 -36.83 28.60 -0.50
CA ALA A 57 -36.62 29.77 -1.33
C ALA A 57 -36.19 31.08 -0.64
N GLU A 58 -35.04 31.58 -1.11
CA GLU A 58 -34.87 33.01 -1.49
C GLU A 58 -33.62 33.19 -2.37
N THR A 59 -33.83 33.64 -3.60
CA THR A 59 -32.95 34.47 -4.44
C THR A 59 -33.54 35.88 -4.40
N PRO A 60 -32.91 36.99 -4.86
CA PRO A 60 -31.77 37.15 -5.75
C PRO A 60 -30.85 38.37 -5.36
N SER A 61 -29.72 38.57 -6.03
CA SER A 61 -29.39 39.90 -6.59
C SER A 61 -28.09 39.91 -7.41
N LYS A 62 -28.22 40.43 -8.55
CA LYS A 62 -27.43 40.99 -9.62
C LYS A 62 -26.36 41.99 -9.21
N ALA A 63 -25.31 42.05 -9.99
CA ALA A 63 -24.71 43.17 -10.75
C ALA A 63 -23.29 42.73 -11.15
N ASP A 64 -22.96 42.60 -12.40
CA ASP A 64 -22.74 43.55 -13.49
C ASP A 64 -21.32 44.14 -13.42
N GLU A 65 -20.52 43.84 -14.39
CA GLU A 65 -19.90 44.69 -15.41
C GLU A 65 -18.65 44.04 -16.05
N THR A 66 -18.71 43.91 -17.36
CA THR A 66 -17.63 43.84 -18.36
C THR A 66 -17.33 45.27 -18.83
N PRO A 67 -16.41 45.57 -19.78
CA PRO A 67 -15.25 44.89 -20.41
C PRO A 67 -14.06 45.85 -20.69
N SER A 68 -12.97 45.35 -21.28
CA SER A 68 -12.16 46.04 -22.34
C SER A 68 -10.99 45.11 -22.73
N LYS A 69 -10.88 44.64 -23.94
CA LYS A 69 -10.34 45.13 -25.22
C LYS A 69 -8.95 45.78 -25.09
N GLU A 70 -8.05 45.30 -25.83
CA GLU A 70 -7.30 45.61 -27.07
C GLU A 70 -5.87 45.19 -26.92
N ASP A 71 -5.07 44.81 -27.83
CA ASP A 71 -5.00 44.58 -29.26
C ASP A 71 -3.55 44.17 -29.62
N ASP A 72 -3.48 43.37 -30.66
CA ASP A 72 -2.54 43.43 -31.79
C ASP A 72 -1.03 43.03 -31.66
N LYS A 73 -0.65 42.09 -32.43
CA LYS A 73 0.03 42.13 -33.73
C LYS A 73 0.89 40.93 -34.03
N ALA A 74 0.58 40.38 -35.17
CA ALA A 74 1.34 39.39 -35.93
C ALA A 74 2.74 39.84 -36.34
N LYS A 75 3.64 38.87 -36.51
CA LYS A 75 4.59 38.86 -37.65
C LYS A 75 4.94 37.39 -38.00
N GLU A 76 4.63 37.06 -39.23
CA GLU A 76 5.20 35.99 -40.04
C GLU A 76 6.72 36.18 -40.20
N ASP A 77 7.43 35.04 -40.29
CA ASP A 77 8.46 34.87 -41.30
C ASP A 77 8.75 33.37 -41.52
N ASP A 78 8.56 33.00 -42.73
CA ASP A 78 8.80 31.79 -43.51
C ASP A 78 10.30 31.37 -43.49
N LYS A 79 10.58 30.05 -43.35
CA LYS A 79 11.59 29.37 -44.16
C LYS A 79 11.55 27.84 -44.00
N THR A 80 11.06 27.25 -45.08
CA THR A 80 11.24 25.89 -45.52
C THR A 80 12.68 25.34 -45.34
N LYS A 81 12.80 24.15 -44.76
CA LYS A 81 13.76 23.15 -45.18
C LYS A 81 13.21 21.75 -44.91
N GLU A 82 13.02 21.02 -45.99
CA GLU A 82 12.80 19.59 -46.03
C GLU A 82 14.05 18.88 -45.48
N ASP A 83 13.85 17.89 -44.62
CA ASP A 83 14.80 16.81 -44.42
C ASP A 83 14.04 15.52 -44.15
N GLU A 84 14.23 14.57 -45.04
CA GLU A 84 13.75 13.20 -45.00
C GLU A 84 14.34 12.52 -43.77
N SER A 85 13.51 12.02 -42.86
CA SER A 85 13.92 11.08 -41.82
C SER A 85 12.87 10.01 -41.64
N THR A 86 13.25 8.85 -42.05
CA THR A 86 12.71 7.51 -41.90
C THR A 86 11.81 7.31 -40.67
N THR A 87 10.56 7.00 -40.95
CA THR A 87 9.55 6.59 -39.98
C THR A 87 9.91 5.23 -39.39
N LYS A 88 10.61 5.23 -38.26
CA LYS A 88 10.71 4.07 -37.39
C LYS A 88 9.37 3.94 -36.62
N LYS A 89 8.64 2.93 -36.97
CA LYS A 89 7.38 2.52 -36.34
C LYS A 89 7.68 2.13 -34.87
N GLU A 90 7.57 3.08 -33.95
CA GLU A 90 7.63 2.78 -32.53
C GLU A 90 6.33 2.07 -32.13
N GLU A 91 6.45 0.79 -31.79
CA GLU A 91 5.44 0.07 -31.02
C GLU A 91 5.11 0.83 -29.74
N PRO A 92 3.84 0.81 -29.30
CA PRO A 92 3.47 1.45 -28.03
C PRO A 92 4.20 0.72 -26.91
N THR A 93 5.24 1.34 -26.39
CA THR A 93 5.93 0.89 -25.18
C THR A 93 4.92 0.80 -24.06
N THR A 94 4.47 -0.41 -23.78
CA THR A 94 3.79 -0.73 -22.54
C THR A 94 4.75 -0.34 -21.43
N GLN A 95 4.40 0.64 -20.62
CA GLN A 95 5.15 0.98 -19.43
C GLN A 95 5.36 -0.32 -18.65
N PRO A 96 6.62 -0.72 -18.34
CA PRO A 96 6.86 -1.96 -17.60
C PRO A 96 6.01 -1.94 -16.33
N ALA A 97 5.27 -3.00 -16.10
CA ALA A 97 4.58 -3.20 -14.86
C ALA A 97 5.63 -3.06 -13.76
N GLN A 98 5.46 -2.07 -12.90
CA GLN A 98 6.29 -1.93 -11.72
C GLN A 98 6.03 -3.19 -10.90
N GLU A 99 7.00 -4.11 -10.89
CA GLU A 99 6.93 -5.30 -10.03
C GLU A 99 6.72 -4.80 -8.60
N ASP A 100 5.81 -5.43 -7.86
CA ASP A 100 5.83 -5.28 -6.41
C ASP A 100 7.24 -5.66 -5.98
N PRO A 101 7.97 -4.79 -5.27
CA PRO A 101 9.31 -5.14 -4.83
C PRO A 101 9.22 -6.48 -4.12
N ALA A 102 10.11 -7.41 -4.50
CA ALA A 102 10.24 -8.71 -3.85
C ALA A 102 10.15 -8.52 -2.33
N PRO A 103 9.53 -9.44 -1.59
CA PRO A 103 9.54 -9.36 -0.14
C PRO A 103 10.99 -9.13 0.28
N ALA A 104 11.26 -8.01 0.97
CA ALA A 104 12.59 -7.74 1.47
C ALA A 104 13.03 -8.97 2.24
N GLU A 105 14.24 -9.44 1.97
CA GLU A 105 14.86 -10.44 2.85
C GLU A 105 14.61 -9.99 4.28
N ASP A 106 14.18 -10.91 5.15
CA ASP A 106 13.95 -10.65 6.56
C ASP A 106 15.15 -9.86 7.07
N PRO A 107 14.95 -8.69 7.70
CA PRO A 107 16.05 -7.96 8.27
C PRO A 107 16.73 -8.93 9.24
N GLN A 108 17.90 -9.42 8.85
CA GLN A 108 18.72 -10.25 9.72
C GLN A 108 18.78 -9.51 11.05
N PRO A 109 18.29 -10.07 12.14
CA PRO A 109 18.51 -9.49 13.44
C PRO A 109 20.03 -9.36 13.60
N GLU A 110 20.49 -8.25 14.19
CA GLU A 110 21.90 -8.17 14.61
C GLU A 110 22.32 -9.50 15.22
N PRO A 111 23.56 -9.95 15.01
CA PRO A 111 24.07 -11.11 15.72
C PRO A 111 23.73 -10.91 17.19
N THR A 112 22.89 -11.78 17.67
CA THR A 112 22.29 -11.73 19.01
C THR A 112 23.44 -11.66 19.99
N PRO A 113 23.58 -10.61 20.81
CA PRO A 113 24.47 -10.67 21.95
C PRO A 113 24.07 -11.92 22.73
N ALA A 114 25.05 -12.67 23.22
CA ALA A 114 24.81 -13.96 23.87
C ALA A 114 23.56 -13.89 24.75
N LEU A 115 22.57 -14.74 24.41
CA LEU A 115 21.28 -14.74 25.08
C LEU A 115 21.49 -15.23 26.50
N TYR A 116 21.52 -14.33 27.45
CA TYR A 116 21.51 -14.71 28.86
C TYR A 116 20.08 -15.08 29.22
N PRO A 117 19.86 -16.25 29.84
CA PRO A 117 18.55 -16.60 30.37
C PRO A 117 18.12 -15.48 31.34
N GLU A 118 16.98 -14.85 31.12
CA GLU A 118 16.51 -13.69 31.88
C GLU A 118 16.24 -14.01 33.36
N ASP A 119 16.16 -15.30 33.69
CA ASP A 119 16.03 -15.76 35.06
C ASP A 119 17.36 -15.75 35.82
N VAL A 120 18.49 -15.57 35.14
CA VAL A 120 19.82 -15.56 35.75
C VAL A 120 20.18 -14.18 36.28
N TYR A 121 19.79 -13.10 35.57
CA TYR A 121 20.16 -11.74 35.94
C TYR A 121 18.96 -10.96 36.49
N TRP A 122 19.24 -10.10 37.51
CA TRP A 122 18.21 -9.35 38.20
C TRP A 122 18.59 -7.86 38.36
N VAL A 123 17.64 -6.95 38.18
CA VAL A 123 17.86 -5.53 38.41
C VAL A 123 17.47 -5.19 39.86
N LYS A 124 18.43 -4.68 40.62
CA LYS A 124 18.32 -4.41 42.06
C LYS A 124 18.90 -3.05 42.43
N LYS A 125 18.37 -2.42 43.46
CA LYS A 125 18.91 -1.18 44.01
C LYS A 125 19.99 -1.49 45.09
N ILE A 126 21.23 -1.00 44.84
CA ILE A 126 22.35 -1.14 45.74
C ILE A 126 22.99 0.26 45.88
N ASN A 127 23.22 0.75 47.10
CA ASN A 127 23.84 2.05 47.37
C ASN A 127 23.21 3.20 46.54
N LYS A 128 21.86 3.31 46.58
CA LYS A 128 21.04 4.28 45.84
C LYS A 128 21.08 4.16 44.34
N GLN A 129 21.82 3.21 43.74
CA GLN A 129 21.93 2.97 42.30
C GLN A 129 21.17 1.68 41.89
N TRP A 130 20.47 1.69 40.75
CA TRP A 130 19.87 0.49 40.17
C TRP A 130 20.90 -0.21 39.29
N VAL A 131 21.26 -1.43 39.65
CA VAL A 131 22.33 -2.22 39.02
C VAL A 131 21.86 -3.60 38.63
N LEU A 132 22.58 -4.22 37.70
CA LEU A 132 22.41 -5.61 37.31
C LEU A 132 23.25 -6.51 38.22
N VAL A 133 22.65 -7.58 38.71
CA VAL A 133 23.28 -8.60 39.56
C VAL A 133 22.99 -9.99 39.02
N ALA A 134 23.76 -11.01 39.44
CA ALA A 134 23.61 -12.39 38.98
C ALA A 134 22.23 -13.01 39.32
N ASN A 135 21.69 -12.64 40.49
CA ASN A 135 20.39 -13.10 40.96
C ASN A 135 19.88 -12.18 42.08
N LYS A 136 18.66 -12.42 42.60
CA LYS A 136 18.03 -11.57 43.62
C LYS A 136 18.87 -11.44 44.91
N ASN A 137 19.65 -12.42 45.26
CA ASN A 137 20.43 -12.47 46.53
C ASN A 137 21.83 -11.89 46.37
N SER A 138 22.33 -11.75 45.10
CA SER A 138 23.66 -11.19 44.83
C SER A 138 23.72 -9.70 45.09
N THR A 139 24.86 -9.21 45.55
CA THR A 139 25.21 -7.81 45.71
C THR A 139 26.29 -7.38 44.73
N GLU A 140 26.92 -8.33 44.03
CA GLU A 140 27.96 -8.04 43.05
C GLU A 140 27.33 -7.55 41.73
N ARG A 141 27.83 -6.42 41.24
CA ARG A 141 27.38 -5.80 40.00
C ARG A 141 27.97 -6.51 38.78
N ILE A 142 27.14 -6.89 37.85
CA ILE A 142 27.49 -7.42 36.54
C ILE A 142 27.52 -6.30 35.50
N LYS A 143 28.60 -6.19 34.70
CA LYS A 143 28.81 -5.12 33.71
C LYS A 143 28.16 -5.41 32.35
N GLU A 144 27.03 -6.12 32.30
CA GLU A 144 26.33 -6.42 31.05
C GLU A 144 25.46 -5.25 30.56
N THR A 145 25.13 -5.27 29.27
CA THR A 145 24.27 -4.29 28.59
C THR A 145 23.12 -5.02 27.93
N GLY A 146 21.87 -4.64 28.24
CA GLY A 146 20.70 -5.32 27.72
C GLY A 146 19.38 -4.77 28.28
N VAL A 147 18.30 -5.55 28.12
CA VAL A 147 17.02 -5.31 28.76
C VAL A 147 16.74 -6.44 29.75
N PHE A 148 16.75 -6.13 31.01
CA PHE A 148 16.63 -7.10 32.11
C PHE A 148 15.46 -6.78 33.00
N ARG A 149 14.96 -7.76 33.78
CA ARG A 149 13.75 -7.63 34.59
C ARG A 149 14.00 -7.55 36.09
N ASN A 150 12.99 -7.07 36.77
CA ASN A 150 12.75 -7.29 38.20
C ASN A 150 11.21 -7.31 38.45
N GLU A 151 10.78 -7.35 39.71
CA GLU A 151 9.36 -7.31 40.11
C GLU A 151 8.60 -6.08 39.61
N ASN A 152 9.31 -4.97 39.32
CA ASN A 152 8.72 -3.70 38.87
C ASN A 152 8.68 -3.55 37.34
N GLY A 153 9.22 -4.54 36.59
CA GLY A 153 9.20 -4.52 35.13
C GLY A 153 10.56 -4.78 34.47
N TRP A 154 10.70 -4.35 33.22
CA TRP A 154 11.89 -4.54 32.43
C TRP A 154 12.63 -3.24 32.21
N TRP A 155 13.95 -3.25 32.35
CA TRP A 155 14.78 -2.05 32.41
C TRP A 155 15.93 -2.12 31.44
N ARG A 156 16.21 -1.01 30.74
CA ARG A 156 17.43 -0.86 29.94
C ARG A 156 18.62 -0.66 30.87
N VAL A 157 19.53 -1.61 30.82
CA VAL A 157 20.80 -1.60 31.55
C VAL A 157 21.95 -1.35 30.58
N GLU A 158 22.89 -0.51 30.94
CA GLU A 158 24.13 -0.22 30.21
C GLU A 158 25.32 -0.34 31.15
N LYS A 159 26.27 -1.21 30.79
CA LYS A 159 27.44 -1.48 31.61
C LYS A 159 27.08 -1.77 33.09
N GLY A 160 26.02 -2.56 33.29
CA GLY A 160 25.55 -2.99 34.61
C GLY A 160 24.75 -1.97 35.40
N VAL A 161 24.38 -0.82 34.85
CA VAL A 161 23.60 0.24 35.50
C VAL A 161 22.34 0.53 34.68
N VAL A 162 21.20 0.74 35.35
CA VAL A 162 19.95 1.14 34.67
C VAL A 162 20.13 2.56 34.09
N ASN A 163 19.92 2.68 32.80
CA ASN A 163 19.92 3.95 32.12
C ASN A 163 18.50 4.53 32.03
N PHE A 164 18.13 5.38 32.99
CA PHE A 164 16.82 6.05 33.04
C PHE A 164 16.59 7.08 31.93
N LYS A 165 17.65 7.47 31.19
CA LYS A 165 17.53 8.37 30.03
C LYS A 165 17.26 7.60 28.73
N ALA A 166 17.42 6.28 28.74
CA ALA A 166 17.27 5.46 27.54
C ALA A 166 15.85 5.51 27.02
N THR A 167 15.73 5.84 25.72
CA THR A 167 14.45 5.82 24.99
C THR A 167 14.72 5.32 23.59
N GLY A 168 14.05 4.23 23.17
CA GLY A 168 14.33 3.60 21.87
C GLY A 168 13.74 2.20 21.74
N LEU A 169 14.22 1.46 20.74
CA LEU A 169 13.97 0.03 20.58
C LEU A 169 15.23 -0.73 20.97
N TYR A 170 15.11 -1.62 21.93
CA TYR A 170 16.22 -2.43 22.44
C TYR A 170 15.83 -3.92 22.46
N GLN A 171 16.81 -4.77 22.20
CA GLN A 171 16.63 -6.22 22.09
C GLN A 171 16.98 -6.94 23.39
N ASN A 172 16.26 -8.04 23.64
CA ASN A 172 16.64 -9.12 24.54
C ASN A 172 16.25 -10.48 23.94
N SER A 173 16.35 -11.57 24.69
CA SER A 173 16.01 -12.93 24.28
C SER A 173 14.55 -13.10 23.82
N PHE A 174 13.65 -12.28 24.33
CA PHE A 174 12.22 -12.33 23.98
C PHE A 174 11.84 -11.44 22.77
N GLY A 175 12.78 -10.63 22.26
CA GLY A 175 12.58 -9.77 21.08
C GLY A 175 12.97 -8.31 21.29
N TRP A 176 12.43 -7.44 20.45
CA TRP A 176 12.69 -6.00 20.47
C TRP A 176 11.60 -5.26 21.20
N TRP A 177 11.97 -4.41 22.15
CA TRP A 177 11.08 -3.74 23.07
C TRP A 177 11.18 -2.23 23.00
N ARG A 178 10.04 -1.57 23.06
CA ARG A 178 9.99 -0.12 23.22
C ARG A 178 10.32 0.26 24.66
N VAL A 179 11.45 0.90 24.86
CA VAL A 179 11.91 1.46 26.14
C VAL A 179 11.62 2.96 26.14
N GLU A 180 11.12 3.47 27.25
CA GLU A 180 10.89 4.89 27.51
C GLU A 180 11.36 5.21 28.91
N LYS A 181 12.25 6.21 29.03
CA LYS A 181 12.85 6.60 30.30
C LYS A 181 13.41 5.39 31.08
N GLY A 182 14.16 4.54 30.36
CA GLY A 182 14.82 3.37 30.92
C GLY A 182 13.96 2.14 31.16
N LYS A 183 12.64 2.22 31.06
CA LYS A 183 11.69 1.12 31.33
C LYS A 183 10.96 0.69 30.05
N VAL A 184 10.73 -0.61 29.89
CA VAL A 184 9.90 -1.12 28.79
C VAL A 184 8.46 -0.64 28.96
N ASN A 185 7.94 0.03 27.93
CA ASN A 185 6.55 0.44 27.88
C ASN A 185 5.70 -0.61 27.18
N PHE A 186 5.12 -1.54 27.93
CA PHE A 186 4.24 -2.60 27.41
C PHE A 186 2.92 -2.09 26.79
N LYS A 187 2.57 -0.82 27.00
CA LYS A 187 1.39 -0.20 26.39
C LYS A 187 1.72 0.49 25.05
N ALA A 188 3.00 0.57 24.67
CA ALA A 188 3.41 1.24 23.46
C ALA A 188 2.82 0.57 22.21
N ARG A 189 2.23 1.40 21.34
CA ARG A 189 1.70 1.02 20.01
C ARG A 189 2.06 2.11 19.02
N GLY A 190 2.51 1.72 17.82
CA GLY A 190 2.86 2.72 16.81
C GLY A 190 4.01 2.28 15.91
N LEU A 191 4.63 3.27 15.31
CA LEU A 191 5.84 3.13 14.51
C LEU A 191 6.98 3.83 15.24
N TYR A 192 8.04 3.11 15.51
CA TYR A 192 9.22 3.62 16.22
C TYR A 192 10.49 3.30 15.43
N ALA A 193 11.40 4.26 15.36
CA ALA A 193 12.63 4.14 14.60
C ALA A 193 13.81 3.68 15.50
N ASN A 194 14.74 2.96 14.86
CA ASN A 194 16.09 2.72 15.35
C ASN A 194 17.06 2.81 14.15
N LYS A 195 18.34 2.44 14.34
CA LYS A 195 19.36 2.47 13.28
C LYS A 195 19.07 1.52 12.10
N TYR A 196 18.20 0.52 12.29
CA TYR A 196 17.84 -0.47 11.24
C TYR A 196 16.56 -0.12 10.48
N GLY A 197 15.80 0.88 10.95
CA GLY A 197 14.58 1.33 10.29
C GLY A 197 13.47 1.74 11.24
N THR A 198 12.26 1.84 10.70
CA THR A 198 11.04 2.16 11.45
C THR A 198 10.17 0.92 11.55
N TRP A 199 9.81 0.55 12.76
CA TRP A 199 9.19 -0.72 13.11
C TRP A 199 7.80 -0.56 13.70
N ARG A 200 6.90 -1.48 13.35
CA ARG A 200 5.60 -1.60 13.98
C ARG A 200 5.74 -2.23 15.37
N VAL A 201 5.32 -1.49 16.39
CA VAL A 201 5.29 -1.92 17.79
C VAL A 201 3.84 -2.11 18.22
N GLU A 202 3.59 -3.21 18.90
CA GLU A 202 2.30 -3.57 19.51
C GLU A 202 2.56 -4.15 20.91
N ASN A 203 1.84 -3.65 21.89
CA ASN A 203 2.02 -4.07 23.29
C ASN A 203 3.50 -4.00 23.73
N GLY A 204 4.19 -2.92 23.34
CA GLY A 204 5.58 -2.67 23.70
C GLY A 204 6.62 -3.47 22.91
N LYS A 205 6.22 -4.44 22.10
CA LYS A 205 7.12 -5.34 21.35
C LYS A 205 7.03 -5.07 19.85
N VAL A 206 8.14 -5.17 19.13
CA VAL A 206 8.15 -5.12 17.68
C VAL A 206 7.41 -6.34 17.13
N ASN A 207 6.39 -6.10 16.30
CA ASN A 207 5.64 -7.15 15.63
C ASN A 207 6.22 -7.39 14.23
N PHE A 208 7.15 -8.34 14.10
CA PHE A 208 7.74 -8.74 12.82
C PHE A 208 6.77 -9.43 11.86
N LYS A 209 5.58 -9.82 12.32
CA LYS A 209 4.53 -10.40 11.47
C LYS A 209 3.56 -9.34 10.92
N ALA A 210 3.75 -8.06 11.31
CA ALA A 210 2.88 -6.99 10.85
C ALA A 210 3.09 -6.72 9.35
N ASN A 211 2.02 -6.83 8.56
CA ASN A 211 1.98 -6.54 7.14
C ASN A 211 0.76 -5.69 6.81
N GLY A 212 0.89 -4.70 5.93
CA GLY A 212 -0.23 -3.89 5.45
C GLY A 212 -0.08 -2.40 5.69
N ILE A 213 -1.21 -1.72 5.72
CA ILE A 213 -1.30 -0.26 5.84
C ILE A 213 -1.68 0.11 7.28
N TYR A 214 -0.82 0.88 7.93
CA TYR A 214 -1.02 1.31 9.32
C TYR A 214 -1.11 2.82 9.44
N LYS A 215 -2.20 3.29 10.05
CA LYS A 215 -2.42 4.71 10.37
C LYS A 215 -1.86 5.04 11.74
N ILE A 216 -1.10 6.12 11.82
CA ILE A 216 -0.62 6.75 13.07
C ILE A 216 -0.86 8.26 13.00
N SER A 217 -0.60 8.99 14.06
CA SER A 217 -0.77 10.47 14.11
C SER A 217 0.00 11.21 13.00
N LYS A 218 1.19 10.70 12.61
CA LYS A 218 2.06 11.31 11.60
C LYS A 218 1.73 10.90 10.15
N GLY A 219 0.73 10.04 9.93
CA GLY A 219 0.32 9.59 8.60
C GLY A 219 -0.02 8.10 8.52
N THR A 220 -0.15 7.61 7.30
CA THR A 220 -0.47 6.21 7.01
C THR A 220 0.69 5.59 6.26
N TYR A 221 1.19 4.45 6.71
CA TYR A 221 2.43 3.85 6.22
C TYR A 221 2.24 2.40 5.80
N TYR A 222 2.99 1.99 4.79
CA TYR A 222 3.09 0.60 4.35
C TYR A 222 4.19 -0.13 5.12
N VAL A 223 3.80 -1.24 5.72
CA VAL A 223 4.66 -2.07 6.57
C VAL A 223 4.69 -3.49 6.01
N VAL A 224 5.88 -4.07 5.94
CA VAL A 224 6.10 -5.49 5.59
C VAL A 224 7.04 -6.08 6.63
N ASN A 225 6.70 -7.24 7.15
CA ASN A 225 7.48 -7.94 8.18
C ASN A 225 7.87 -7.00 9.33
N GLY A 226 6.89 -6.21 9.79
CA GLY A 226 7.07 -5.25 10.87
C GLY A 226 7.81 -3.95 10.52
N LYS A 227 8.43 -3.84 9.34
CA LYS A 227 9.24 -2.69 8.93
C LYS A 227 8.51 -1.80 7.94
N VAL A 228 8.60 -0.48 8.12
CA VAL A 228 8.10 0.48 7.12
C VAL A 228 8.96 0.41 5.86
N ARG A 229 8.34 0.26 4.70
CA ARG A 229 8.98 0.12 3.40
C ARG A 229 9.06 1.47 2.68
N TYR A 230 10.04 2.28 3.07
CA TYR A 230 10.28 3.60 2.45
C TYR A 230 10.77 3.51 0.99
N ASP A 231 11.23 2.35 0.57
CA ASP A 231 11.66 2.03 -0.80
C ASP A 231 10.49 1.81 -1.77
N VAL A 232 9.27 1.62 -1.26
CA VAL A 232 8.09 1.28 -2.06
C VAL A 232 7.33 2.52 -2.50
N THR A 233 7.08 2.60 -3.82
CA THR A 233 6.17 3.56 -4.46
C THR A 233 5.27 2.83 -5.46
N GLY A 234 3.95 3.02 -5.38
CA GLY A 234 2.99 2.38 -6.28
C GLY A 234 1.63 2.09 -5.64
N VAL A 235 0.78 1.36 -6.36
CA VAL A 235 -0.52 0.92 -5.85
C VAL A 235 -0.38 -0.40 -5.10
N ILE A 236 -0.63 -0.35 -3.79
CA ILE A 236 -0.50 -1.49 -2.89
C ILE A 236 -1.88 -2.01 -2.50
N LYS A 237 -2.07 -3.32 -2.65
CA LYS A 237 -3.22 -4.05 -2.12
C LYS A 237 -3.04 -4.20 -0.60
N SER A 238 -3.97 -3.66 0.19
CA SER A 238 -3.97 -3.92 1.64
C SER A 238 -4.54 -5.30 1.96
N ALA A 239 -4.43 -5.73 3.21
CA ALA A 239 -5.08 -6.95 3.69
C ALA A 239 -6.62 -6.85 3.66
N GLY A 240 -7.16 -5.61 3.67
CA GLY A 240 -8.59 -5.33 3.54
C GLY A 240 -9.02 -5.07 2.09
N PRO A 241 -10.26 -4.58 1.90
CA PRO A 241 -10.80 -4.33 0.56
C PRO A 241 -10.18 -3.15 -0.16
N ASP A 242 -9.53 -2.26 0.56
CA ASP A 242 -8.96 -1.02 0.03
C ASP A 242 -7.56 -1.22 -0.55
N TRP A 243 -7.29 -0.54 -1.67
CA TRP A 243 -5.96 -0.44 -2.26
C TRP A 243 -5.51 1.01 -2.19
N TYR A 244 -4.23 1.25 -1.90
CA TYR A 244 -3.68 2.58 -1.66
C TYR A 244 -2.52 2.90 -2.59
N TYR A 245 -2.44 4.16 -3.02
CA TYR A 245 -1.21 4.65 -3.64
C TYR A 245 -0.24 5.09 -2.55
N VAL A 246 0.88 4.43 -2.51
CA VAL A 246 1.97 4.65 -1.57
C VAL A 246 3.11 5.34 -2.30
N GLU A 247 3.71 6.32 -1.69
CA GLU A 247 4.89 7.01 -2.17
C GLU A 247 5.94 7.03 -1.08
N LYS A 248 7.10 6.42 -1.36
CA LYS A 248 8.16 6.26 -0.37
C LYS A 248 7.63 5.74 0.98
N GLY A 249 6.89 4.64 0.93
CA GLY A 249 6.33 3.96 2.10
C GLY A 249 5.17 4.65 2.81
N LYS A 250 4.74 5.84 2.36
CA LYS A 250 3.63 6.60 2.96
C LYS A 250 2.47 6.70 1.98
N VAL A 251 1.24 6.52 2.45
CA VAL A 251 0.04 6.74 1.62
C VAL A 251 -0.03 8.21 1.25
N ASN A 252 -0.03 8.49 -0.06
CA ASN A 252 -0.19 9.83 -0.60
C ASN A 252 -1.68 10.14 -0.82
N LEU A 253 -2.32 10.82 0.14
CA LEU A 253 -3.74 11.19 0.07
C LEU A 253 -4.05 12.24 -1.02
N ASN A 254 -3.03 12.90 -1.57
CA ASN A 254 -3.19 13.86 -2.66
C ASN A 254 -3.09 13.21 -4.05
N ALA A 255 -2.84 11.90 -4.10
CA ALA A 255 -2.72 11.20 -5.37
C ALA A 255 -4.07 11.09 -6.08
N TYR A 256 -4.09 11.60 -7.32
CA TYR A 256 -5.19 11.48 -8.28
C TYR A 256 -4.62 11.10 -9.63
N GLY A 257 -5.16 10.08 -10.27
CA GLY A 257 -4.65 9.68 -11.57
C GLY A 257 -4.84 8.21 -11.89
N LEU A 258 -4.09 7.75 -12.88
CA LEU A 258 -3.97 6.34 -13.25
C LEU A 258 -2.58 5.87 -12.86
N TYR A 259 -2.52 4.88 -11.97
CA TYR A 259 -1.28 4.32 -11.44
C TYR A 259 -1.25 2.81 -11.64
N ALA A 260 -0.07 2.27 -11.91
CA ALA A 260 0.13 0.85 -12.20
C ALA A 260 0.55 0.05 -10.97
N ASN A 261 0.22 -1.25 -11.00
CA ASN A 261 0.86 -2.32 -10.25
C ASN A 261 0.82 -3.62 -11.05
N LYS A 262 1.30 -4.72 -10.52
CA LYS A 262 1.31 -6.04 -11.20
C LYS A 262 -0.07 -6.56 -11.64
N TYR A 263 -1.15 -6.01 -11.08
CA TYR A 263 -2.52 -6.41 -11.44
C TYR A 263 -3.15 -5.51 -12.51
N GLY A 264 -2.48 -4.43 -12.92
CA GLY A 264 -2.93 -3.50 -13.97
C GLY A 264 -2.80 -2.03 -13.58
N HIS A 265 -3.49 -1.18 -14.35
CA HIS A 265 -3.55 0.27 -14.11
C HIS A 265 -4.87 0.64 -13.46
N TRP A 266 -4.83 1.43 -12.42
CA TRP A 266 -5.96 1.71 -11.53
C TRP A 266 -6.24 3.20 -11.41
N ARG A 267 -7.50 3.56 -11.40
CA ARG A 267 -7.92 4.92 -11.06
C ARG A 267 -7.79 5.15 -9.56
N VAL A 268 -6.88 6.03 -9.17
CA VAL A 268 -6.66 6.46 -7.79
C VAL A 268 -7.28 7.83 -7.58
N GLU A 269 -7.96 8.01 -6.47
CA GLU A 269 -8.57 9.25 -5.99
C GLU A 269 -8.34 9.38 -4.49
N LYS A 270 -7.82 10.53 -4.06
CA LYS A 270 -7.47 10.77 -2.64
C LYS A 270 -6.61 9.63 -2.05
N GLY A 271 -5.65 9.14 -2.84
CA GLY A 271 -4.72 8.10 -2.42
C GLY A 271 -5.29 6.69 -2.34
N LYS A 272 -6.55 6.45 -2.72
CA LYS A 272 -7.20 5.13 -2.76
C LYS A 272 -7.62 4.77 -4.19
N VAL A 273 -7.59 3.49 -4.51
CA VAL A 273 -8.17 3.01 -5.76
C VAL A 273 -9.69 3.16 -5.68
N ASN A 274 -10.25 3.87 -6.66
CA ASN A 274 -11.69 3.98 -6.81
C ASN A 274 -12.22 2.86 -7.72
N PHE A 275 -12.61 1.73 -7.11
CA PHE A 275 -13.18 0.58 -7.83
C PHE A 275 -14.56 0.87 -8.48
N LYS A 276 -15.19 2.01 -8.17
CA LYS A 276 -16.45 2.42 -8.79
C LYS A 276 -16.22 3.34 -9.99
N ALA A 277 -14.98 3.71 -10.28
CA ALA A 277 -14.67 4.60 -11.39
C ALA A 277 -14.94 3.92 -12.74
N ASN A 278 -15.75 4.56 -13.56
CA ASN A 278 -16.06 4.15 -14.92
C ASN A 278 -15.98 5.39 -15.84
N GLY A 279 -15.39 5.22 -17.02
CA GLY A 279 -15.33 6.34 -17.97
C GLY A 279 -13.98 6.51 -18.65
N ILE A 280 -13.71 7.74 -19.04
CA ILE A 280 -12.50 8.14 -19.77
C ILE A 280 -11.63 8.98 -18.84
N TYR A 281 -10.39 8.55 -18.65
CA TYR A 281 -9.43 9.25 -17.78
C TYR A 281 -8.12 9.50 -18.53
N LYS A 282 -7.56 10.70 -18.37
CA LYS A 282 -6.32 11.12 -19.03
C LYS A 282 -5.12 11.02 -18.08
N ASN A 283 -3.98 10.60 -18.61
CA ASN A 283 -2.66 10.77 -18.01
C ASN A 283 -1.64 11.24 -19.07
N LYS A 284 -0.37 11.32 -18.72
CA LYS A 284 0.70 11.75 -19.66
C LYS A 284 0.88 10.81 -20.86
N TYR A 285 0.42 9.56 -20.79
CA TYR A 285 0.55 8.56 -21.85
C TYR A 285 -0.68 8.48 -22.76
N GLY A 286 -1.78 9.16 -22.41
CA GLY A 286 -2.98 9.18 -23.24
C GLY A 286 -4.27 9.24 -22.43
N THR A 287 -5.36 8.94 -23.15
CA THR A 287 -6.72 8.92 -22.59
C THR A 287 -7.23 7.48 -22.61
N TRP A 288 -7.63 6.98 -21.46
CA TRP A 288 -7.86 5.56 -21.22
C TRP A 288 -9.30 5.27 -20.80
N TYR A 289 -9.80 4.13 -21.27
CA TYR A 289 -11.10 3.61 -20.89
C TYR A 289 -10.98 2.76 -19.61
N VAL A 290 -11.68 3.19 -18.59
CA VAL A 290 -11.66 2.60 -17.25
C VAL A 290 -13.03 2.01 -16.93
N VAL A 291 -13.03 0.78 -16.42
CA VAL A 291 -14.23 0.11 -15.91
C VAL A 291 -13.90 -0.48 -14.54
N ASN A 292 -14.76 -0.21 -13.57
CA ASN A 292 -14.57 -0.66 -12.19
C ASN A 292 -13.17 -0.34 -11.65
N GLY A 293 -12.72 0.90 -11.89
CA GLY A 293 -11.44 1.42 -11.44
C GLY A 293 -10.22 0.94 -12.23
N LYS A 294 -10.35 -0.01 -13.15
CA LYS A 294 -9.24 -0.60 -13.89
C LYS A 294 -9.23 -0.15 -15.35
N VAL A 295 -8.06 0.21 -15.87
CA VAL A 295 -7.88 0.43 -17.31
C VAL A 295 -8.07 -0.89 -18.06
N ARG A 296 -8.90 -0.88 -19.07
CA ARG A 296 -9.28 -2.09 -19.84
C ARG A 296 -8.51 -2.15 -21.16
N PHE A 297 -7.26 -2.61 -21.10
CA PHE A 297 -6.41 -2.80 -22.29
C PHE A 297 -6.94 -3.86 -23.27
N ASP A 298 -7.80 -4.74 -22.80
CA ASP A 298 -8.48 -5.78 -23.58
C ASP A 298 -9.61 -5.23 -24.46
N ILE A 299 -10.04 -4.00 -24.27
CA ILE A 299 -11.17 -3.41 -24.97
C ILE A 299 -10.74 -2.69 -26.22
N THR A 300 -11.35 -3.10 -27.36
CA THR A 300 -11.33 -2.40 -28.65
C THR A 300 -12.75 -2.28 -29.17
N GLY A 301 -13.13 -1.11 -29.74
CA GLY A 301 -14.46 -0.88 -30.26
C GLY A 301 -15.02 0.49 -29.92
N VAL A 302 -16.28 0.72 -30.27
CA VAL A 302 -17.02 1.93 -29.87
C VAL A 302 -17.68 1.68 -28.54
N LYS A 303 -17.27 2.40 -27.50
CA LYS A 303 -17.74 2.21 -26.11
C LYS A 303 -18.29 3.49 -25.53
N LYS A 304 -19.37 3.37 -24.74
CA LYS A 304 -20.01 4.46 -24.01
C LYS A 304 -19.18 4.82 -22.78
N ALA A 305 -18.96 6.13 -22.57
CA ALA A 305 -18.38 6.66 -21.34
C ALA A 305 -19.06 7.99 -20.97
N GLY A 306 -19.85 7.96 -19.91
CA GLY A 306 -20.76 9.04 -19.57
C GLY A 306 -21.86 9.22 -20.64
N LYS A 307 -22.03 10.44 -21.14
CA LYS A 307 -22.96 10.77 -22.22
C LYS A 307 -22.40 10.61 -23.64
N ASP A 308 -21.09 10.42 -23.77
CA ASP A 308 -20.39 10.30 -25.04
C ASP A 308 -20.01 8.86 -25.35
N TRP A 309 -19.75 8.58 -26.65
CA TRP A 309 -19.23 7.30 -27.12
C TRP A 309 -17.90 7.53 -27.81
N TYR A 310 -16.93 6.66 -27.53
CA TYR A 310 -15.54 6.80 -27.99
C TYR A 310 -15.07 5.57 -28.76
N ARG A 311 -14.25 5.80 -29.78
CA ARG A 311 -13.49 4.74 -30.42
C ARG A 311 -12.30 4.38 -29.53
N ILE A 312 -12.37 3.21 -28.96
CA ILE A 312 -11.33 2.65 -28.08
C ILE A 312 -10.51 1.63 -28.86
N GLU A 313 -9.19 1.68 -28.70
CA GLU A 313 -8.26 0.70 -29.23
C GLU A 313 -7.29 0.28 -28.14
N LYS A 314 -7.30 -1.01 -27.80
CA LYS A 314 -6.50 -1.56 -26.69
C LYS A 314 -6.59 -0.67 -25.43
N GLY A 315 -7.80 -0.32 -25.05
CA GLY A 315 -8.10 0.51 -23.87
C GLY A 315 -7.84 1.99 -23.99
N LYS A 316 -7.24 2.47 -25.06
CA LYS A 316 -6.91 3.89 -25.30
C LYS A 316 -7.91 4.53 -26.28
N VAL A 317 -8.33 5.77 -26.00
CA VAL A 317 -9.14 6.52 -26.97
C VAL A 317 -8.28 6.84 -28.19
N ASN A 318 -8.71 6.39 -29.37
CA ASN A 318 -8.09 6.78 -30.62
C ASN A 318 -8.70 8.08 -31.17
N TRP A 319 -8.10 9.21 -30.82
CA TRP A 319 -8.54 10.52 -31.27
C TRP A 319 -8.36 10.79 -32.78
N LYS A 320 -7.58 9.94 -33.47
CA LYS A 320 -7.39 10.03 -34.93
C LYS A 320 -8.46 9.24 -35.70
N ALA A 321 -9.31 8.47 -35.01
CA ALA A 321 -10.31 7.66 -35.65
C ALA A 321 -11.40 8.52 -36.29
N ASN A 322 -11.63 8.29 -37.58
CA ASN A 322 -12.69 8.88 -38.39
C ASN A 322 -13.32 7.79 -39.25
N GLY A 323 -14.65 7.80 -39.44
CA GLY A 323 -15.34 6.83 -40.28
C GLY A 323 -16.43 6.05 -39.57
N LEU A 324 -16.82 4.91 -40.15
CA LEU A 324 -17.89 4.06 -39.63
C LEU A 324 -17.31 2.90 -38.81
N TYR A 325 -17.81 2.77 -37.59
CA TYR A 325 -17.40 1.71 -36.67
C TYR A 325 -18.60 0.98 -36.07
N LYS A 326 -18.56 -0.34 -36.06
CA LYS A 326 -19.65 -1.20 -35.54
C LYS A 326 -19.44 -1.52 -34.06
N ASN A 327 -20.55 -1.59 -33.31
CA ASN A 327 -20.63 -2.20 -31.99
C ASN A 327 -21.95 -2.99 -31.86
N GLU A 328 -22.26 -3.46 -30.68
CA GLU A 328 -23.49 -4.19 -30.33
C GLU A 328 -24.79 -3.43 -30.61
N ASN A 329 -24.74 -2.08 -30.64
CA ASN A 329 -25.90 -1.19 -30.84
C ASN A 329 -26.03 -0.70 -32.28
N GLY A 330 -25.12 -1.12 -33.19
CA GLY A 330 -25.16 -0.73 -34.61
C GLY A 330 -23.82 -0.17 -35.09
N THR A 331 -23.88 0.48 -36.27
CA THR A 331 -22.73 1.17 -36.89
C THR A 331 -22.85 2.66 -36.68
N TRP A 332 -21.76 3.30 -36.27
CA TRP A 332 -21.69 4.67 -35.83
C TRP A 332 -20.67 5.48 -36.60
N TYR A 333 -21.04 6.69 -36.93
CA TYR A 333 -20.11 7.66 -37.51
C TYR A 333 -19.28 8.31 -36.41
N VAL A 334 -18.01 8.00 -36.43
CA VAL A 334 -17.00 8.54 -35.52
C VAL A 334 -16.24 9.65 -36.24
N LYS A 335 -16.05 10.77 -35.56
CA LYS A 335 -15.20 11.91 -35.97
C LYS A 335 -14.28 12.26 -34.79
N ASN A 336 -12.97 12.30 -35.07
CA ASN A 336 -11.97 12.61 -34.04
C ASN A 336 -12.15 11.76 -32.78
N GLY A 337 -12.28 10.44 -32.95
CA GLY A 337 -12.38 9.48 -31.85
C GLY A 337 -13.68 9.44 -31.08
N LYS A 338 -14.67 10.28 -31.40
CA LYS A 338 -16.00 10.31 -30.77
C LYS A 338 -17.11 10.04 -31.77
N VAL A 339 -18.17 9.38 -31.33
CA VAL A 339 -19.39 9.28 -32.13
C VAL A 339 -19.99 10.70 -32.28
N ASN A 340 -20.20 11.09 -33.51
CA ASN A 340 -20.81 12.39 -33.84
C ASN A 340 -22.33 12.29 -33.90
N PHE A 341 -23.00 12.34 -32.77
CA PHE A 341 -24.46 12.28 -32.67
C PHE A 341 -25.17 13.45 -33.36
N LYS A 342 -24.46 14.54 -33.71
CA LYS A 342 -25.06 15.68 -34.42
C LYS A 342 -25.09 15.45 -35.94
N PHE A 343 -24.38 14.45 -36.45
CA PHE A 343 -24.29 14.20 -37.87
C PHE A 343 -25.51 13.43 -38.38
N SER A 344 -26.19 14.00 -39.40
CA SER A 344 -27.21 13.36 -40.20
C SER A 344 -26.93 13.67 -41.66
N GLY A 345 -26.96 12.67 -42.56
CA GLY A 345 -26.61 12.81 -43.95
C GLY A 345 -26.02 11.55 -44.56
N LYS A 346 -25.49 11.66 -45.78
CA LYS A 346 -24.80 10.54 -46.47
C LYS A 346 -23.31 10.54 -46.17
N TYR A 347 -22.78 9.36 -45.91
CA TYR A 347 -21.33 9.12 -45.70
C TYR A 347 -20.95 7.72 -46.19
N GLN A 348 -19.99 7.60 -47.09
CA GLN A 348 -19.47 6.34 -47.63
C GLN A 348 -20.57 5.37 -48.13
N GLY A 349 -21.63 5.89 -48.82
CA GLY A 349 -22.71 5.06 -49.34
C GLY A 349 -23.73 4.59 -48.28
N TYR A 350 -23.77 5.25 -47.13
CA TYR A 350 -24.74 4.98 -46.07
C TYR A 350 -25.50 6.25 -45.68
N ASN A 351 -26.76 6.09 -45.35
CA ASN A 351 -27.58 7.09 -44.73
C ASN A 351 -27.39 7.06 -43.21
N ILE A 352 -27.08 8.22 -42.64
CA ILE A 352 -26.80 8.36 -41.21
C ILE A 352 -27.81 9.33 -40.60
N LYS A 353 -28.37 8.94 -39.45
CA LYS A 353 -29.23 9.81 -38.64
C LYS A 353 -28.72 9.81 -37.20
N ASN A 354 -28.47 11.01 -36.64
CA ASN A 354 -27.94 11.18 -35.29
C ASN A 354 -26.71 10.32 -35.03
N GLY A 355 -25.75 10.29 -35.98
CA GLY A 355 -24.51 9.53 -35.88
C GLY A 355 -24.66 8.02 -36.10
N LYS A 356 -25.85 7.45 -36.24
CA LYS A 356 -26.10 6.03 -36.49
C LYS A 356 -26.42 5.75 -37.94
N VAL A 357 -25.82 4.73 -38.51
CA VAL A 357 -26.19 4.21 -39.85
C VAL A 357 -27.58 3.63 -39.76
N ILE A 358 -28.47 4.08 -40.65
CA ILE A 358 -29.87 3.65 -40.70
C ILE A 358 -30.18 2.77 -41.93
N SER A 359 -29.47 3.00 -43.05
CA SER A 359 -29.61 2.21 -44.28
C SER A 359 -28.39 2.38 -45.18
N LYS A 360 -28.25 1.53 -46.19
CA LYS A 360 -27.39 1.78 -47.34
C LYS A 360 -28.02 2.89 -48.16
N ALA A 361 -27.18 3.84 -48.66
CA ALA A 361 -27.67 4.98 -49.49
C ALA A 361 -28.02 4.57 -50.91
#